data_a433e1125e5fb2253a411e00cdc48db8
#
_entry.id   a433e1125e5fb2253a411e00cdc48db8
#
_cell.length_a   1.000
_cell.length_b   1.000
_cell.length_c   1.000
_cell.angle_alpha   90.00
_cell.angle_beta   90.00
_cell.angle_gamma   90.00
#
_symmetry.space_group_name_H-M   'P 1'
#
loop_
_entity.id
_entity.type
_entity.pdbx_description
1 polymer ?
#
loop_
_entity_poly.entity_id
_entity_poly.type
_entity_poly.pdbx_seq_one_letter_code
_entity_poly.pdbx_strand_id
1 'polypeptide(L)'
;MLCKIRFLSNTVEGKRHDKKLADETDYTLPEGSKLCQDTGFQGFTLENVAILQPKKKPRGKSLSDLDKSINQWHSSLRVRVEHAIGGVKRYRIVKDKIRNWKPGFKDAVFETCCGLHNFRLNFRPWIYKPIQLHLFVNF
;
A
#
# COMPACT_ATOMS: atom_id res chain seq x y z
N MET A 1 5.64 -7.96 11.63
CA MET A 1 4.59 -7.64 10.62
C MET A 1 5.02 -8.23 9.29
N LEU A 2 4.21 -9.13 8.72
CA LEU A 2 4.48 -9.73 7.40
C LEU A 2 3.84 -8.85 6.33
N CYS A 3 4.63 -8.40 5.35
CA CYS A 3 4.12 -7.60 4.23
C CYS A 3 3.43 -8.49 3.18
N LYS A 4 2.33 -9.14 3.59
CA LYS A 4 1.50 -9.98 2.71
C LYS A 4 0.52 -9.12 1.91
N ILE A 5 0.30 -9.50 0.66
CA ILE A 5 -0.74 -8.93 -0.19
C ILE A 5 -2.04 -9.66 0.13
N ARG A 6 -3.04 -8.93 0.61
CA ARG A 6 -4.30 -9.49 1.08
C ARG A 6 -5.44 -9.32 0.09
N PHE A 7 -5.32 -8.32 -0.77
CA PHE A 7 -6.36 -7.95 -1.70
C PHE A 7 -5.74 -7.50 -3.03
N LEU A 8 -6.39 -7.85 -4.13
CA LEU A 8 -6.11 -7.38 -5.48
C LEU A 8 -7.42 -6.96 -6.13
N SER A 9 -7.46 -5.77 -6.71
CA SER A 9 -8.51 -5.40 -7.64
C SER A 9 -8.25 -6.01 -9.01
N ASN A 10 -9.29 -6.09 -9.85
CA ASN A 10 -9.12 -6.47 -11.25
C ASN A 10 -8.18 -5.50 -11.95
N THR A 11 -7.44 -5.99 -12.94
CA THR A 11 -6.60 -5.13 -13.78
C THR A 11 -7.46 -4.20 -14.63
N VAL A 12 -7.09 -2.93 -14.63
CA VAL A 12 -7.76 -1.88 -15.41
C VAL A 12 -6.76 -1.19 -16.35
N GLU A 13 -7.26 -0.43 -17.30
CA GLU A 13 -6.41 0.37 -18.18
C GLU A 13 -5.61 1.40 -17.38
N GLY A 14 -4.31 1.55 -17.70
CA GLY A 14 -3.34 2.35 -16.92
C GLY A 14 -3.60 3.87 -16.89
N LYS A 15 -4.65 4.36 -17.57
CA LYS A 15 -5.09 5.76 -17.50
C LYS A 15 -6.04 6.06 -16.35
N ARG A 16 -6.52 5.02 -15.64
CA ARG A 16 -7.47 5.16 -14.55
C ARG A 16 -6.78 5.67 -13.29
N HIS A 17 -7.36 6.67 -12.65
CA HIS A 17 -6.81 7.25 -11.42
C HIS A 17 -7.02 6.28 -10.24
N ASP A 18 -5.99 6.07 -9.42
CA ASP A 18 -5.98 5.09 -8.33
C ASP A 18 -7.14 5.29 -7.33
N LYS A 19 -7.45 6.54 -6.96
CA LYS A 19 -8.58 6.84 -6.09
C LYS A 19 -9.90 6.38 -6.68
N LYS A 20 -10.13 6.65 -7.98
CA LYS A 20 -11.36 6.23 -8.65
C LYS A 20 -11.51 4.71 -8.65
N LEU A 21 -10.40 4.00 -8.87
CA LEU A 21 -10.38 2.54 -8.77
C LEU A 21 -10.72 2.06 -7.36
N ALA A 22 -10.17 2.72 -6.33
CA ALA A 22 -10.46 2.39 -4.93
C ALA A 22 -11.93 2.64 -4.57
N ASP A 23 -12.53 3.75 -5.04
CA ASP A 23 -13.94 4.08 -4.81
C ASP A 23 -14.91 3.07 -5.48
N GLU A 24 -14.50 2.51 -6.63
CA GLU A 24 -15.29 1.55 -7.40
C GLU A 24 -15.08 0.09 -6.96
N THR A 25 -14.08 -0.16 -6.13
CA THR A 25 -13.73 -1.51 -5.68
C THR A 25 -14.42 -1.78 -4.34
N ASP A 26 -15.28 -2.77 -4.32
CA ASP A 26 -15.95 -3.22 -3.10
C ASP A 26 -15.00 -4.11 -2.28
N TYR A 27 -14.48 -3.56 -1.18
CA TYR A 27 -13.70 -4.32 -0.20
C TYR A 27 -13.93 -3.75 1.21
N THR A 28 -13.88 -4.65 2.18
CA THR A 28 -14.05 -4.32 3.59
C THR A 28 -12.81 -4.67 4.39
N LEU A 29 -12.57 -3.92 5.44
CA LEU A 29 -11.52 -4.21 6.41
C LEU A 29 -12.17 -4.50 7.76
N PRO A 30 -11.55 -5.35 8.60
CA PRO A 30 -12.05 -5.58 9.96
C PRO A 30 -12.19 -4.27 10.73
N GLU A 31 -13.19 -4.20 11.60
CA GLU A 31 -13.40 -3.05 12.47
C GLU A 31 -12.15 -2.70 13.28
N GLY A 32 -11.88 -1.42 13.48
CA GLY A 32 -10.69 -0.94 14.17
C GLY A 32 -9.39 -1.03 13.35
N SER A 33 -9.47 -1.45 12.08
CA SER A 33 -8.31 -1.44 11.17
C SER A 33 -7.80 -0.02 10.95
N LYS A 34 -6.51 0.08 10.65
CA LYS A 34 -5.86 1.34 10.24
C LYS A 34 -5.38 1.21 8.81
N LEU A 35 -5.92 2.02 7.92
CA LEU A 35 -5.52 2.08 6.52
C LEU A 35 -4.52 3.21 6.31
N CYS A 36 -3.29 2.84 5.96
CA CYS A 36 -2.26 3.79 5.58
C CYS A 36 -2.31 4.00 4.06
N GLN A 37 -2.58 5.22 3.63
CA GLN A 37 -2.72 5.53 2.20
C GLN A 37 -1.83 6.71 1.79
N ASP A 38 -1.49 6.78 0.50
CA ASP A 38 -0.74 7.90 -0.08
C ASP A 38 -1.65 9.11 -0.34
N THR A 39 -1.07 10.26 -0.56
CA THR A 39 -1.78 11.51 -0.91
C THR A 39 -2.58 11.39 -2.21
N GLY A 40 -2.27 10.43 -3.08
CA GLY A 40 -3.05 10.10 -4.28
C GLY A 40 -4.48 9.63 -4.00
N PHE A 41 -4.74 9.09 -2.80
CA PHE A 41 -6.07 8.61 -2.35
C PHE A 41 -6.80 9.65 -1.49
N GLN A 42 -6.50 10.93 -1.63
CA GLN A 42 -7.13 11.97 -0.84
C GLN A 42 -8.66 11.96 -1.00
N GLY A 43 -9.38 11.91 0.14
CA GLY A 43 -10.84 11.83 0.18
C GLY A 43 -11.41 10.40 0.02
N PHE A 44 -10.56 9.37 -0.04
CA PHE A 44 -11.01 7.99 0.08
C PHE A 44 -11.17 7.63 1.56
N THR A 45 -12.30 7.03 1.91
CA THR A 45 -12.62 6.57 3.28
C THR A 45 -13.29 5.21 3.24
N LEU A 46 -13.14 4.44 4.30
CA LEU A 46 -13.84 3.19 4.54
C LEU A 46 -14.57 3.27 5.87
N GLU A 47 -15.73 2.65 5.94
CA GLU A 47 -16.54 2.60 7.16
C GLU A 47 -15.79 1.88 8.28
N ASN A 48 -15.82 2.44 9.48
CA ASN A 48 -15.18 1.91 10.71
C ASN A 48 -13.65 1.67 10.59
N VAL A 49 -12.97 2.37 9.66
CA VAL A 49 -11.52 2.28 9.43
C VAL A 49 -10.85 3.63 9.65
N ALA A 50 -9.81 3.66 10.49
CA ALA A 50 -9.03 4.87 10.69
C ALA A 50 -8.08 5.10 9.50
N ILE A 51 -8.22 6.24 8.83
CA ILE A 51 -7.34 6.61 7.71
C ILE A 51 -6.10 7.32 8.23
N LEU A 52 -4.94 6.81 7.87
CA LEU A 52 -3.64 7.40 8.15
C LEU A 52 -3.03 7.91 6.85
N GLN A 53 -2.86 9.22 6.72
CA GLN A 53 -2.37 9.86 5.51
C GLN A 53 -1.35 10.95 5.84
N PRO A 54 -0.27 11.10 5.04
CA PRO A 54 0.70 12.16 5.26
C PRO A 54 0.07 13.53 5.01
N LYS A 55 0.42 14.49 5.84
CA LYS A 55 -0.03 15.89 5.69
C LYS A 55 0.70 16.57 4.53
N LYS A 56 -0.07 17.19 3.64
CA LYS A 56 0.48 18.07 2.60
C LYS A 56 1.04 19.35 3.24
N LYS A 57 2.18 19.82 2.71
CA LYS A 57 2.72 21.11 3.08
C LYS A 57 1.77 22.22 2.58
N PRO A 58 1.28 23.11 3.46
CA PRO A 58 0.48 24.25 3.04
C PRO A 58 1.30 25.20 2.17
N ARG A 59 0.64 25.89 1.23
CA ARG A 59 1.29 26.85 0.34
C ARG A 59 1.87 28.02 1.18
N GLY A 60 3.17 28.31 1.07
CA GLY A 60 3.82 29.40 1.78
C GLY A 60 4.12 29.16 3.27
N LYS A 61 3.82 27.99 3.83
CA LYS A 61 4.11 27.66 5.25
C LYS A 61 4.98 26.41 5.35
N SER A 62 5.74 26.29 6.44
CA SER A 62 6.44 25.05 6.80
C SER A 62 5.52 24.11 7.57
N LEU A 63 5.77 22.81 7.46
CA LEU A 63 5.14 21.82 8.34
C LEU A 63 5.69 21.97 9.76
N SER A 64 4.86 21.73 10.77
CA SER A 64 5.31 21.61 12.15
C SER A 64 6.28 20.42 12.31
N ASP A 65 7.11 20.42 13.34
CA ASP A 65 8.05 19.31 13.55
C ASP A 65 7.33 18.00 13.87
N LEU A 66 6.17 18.08 14.52
CA LEU A 66 5.28 16.93 14.71
C LEU A 66 4.77 16.37 13.37
N ASP A 67 4.30 17.25 12.47
CA ASP A 67 3.83 16.83 11.15
C ASP A 67 4.95 16.21 10.30
N LYS A 68 6.18 16.75 10.40
CA LYS A 68 7.36 16.17 9.76
C LYS A 68 7.65 14.76 10.28
N SER A 69 7.61 14.56 11.60
CA SER A 69 7.84 13.25 12.24
C SER A 69 6.78 12.24 11.83
N ILE A 70 5.50 12.64 11.77
CA ILE A 70 4.39 11.80 11.28
C ILE A 70 4.62 11.43 9.81
N ASN A 71 4.97 12.38 8.96
CA ASN A 71 5.25 12.13 7.55
C ASN A 71 6.46 11.19 7.36
N GLN A 72 7.49 11.32 8.18
CA GLN A 72 8.63 10.40 8.17
C GLN A 72 8.22 8.97 8.56
N TRP A 73 7.36 8.83 9.56
CA TRP A 73 6.78 7.53 9.93
C TRP A 73 5.98 6.93 8.76
N HIS A 74 5.12 7.71 8.10
CA HIS A 74 4.40 7.27 6.90
C HIS A 74 5.36 6.81 5.79
N SER A 75 6.42 7.58 5.53
CA SER A 75 7.43 7.22 4.54
C SER A 75 8.09 5.87 4.85
N SER A 76 8.37 5.59 6.12
CA SER A 76 8.96 4.30 6.54
C SER A 76 8.01 3.11 6.35
N LEU A 77 6.69 3.32 6.51
CA LEU A 77 5.69 2.29 6.18
C LEU A 77 5.62 2.06 4.67
N ARG A 78 5.68 3.13 3.87
CA ARG A 78 5.66 3.05 2.41
C ARG A 78 6.80 2.19 1.86
N VAL A 79 8.02 2.31 2.39
CA VAL A 79 9.16 1.46 2.02
C VAL A 79 8.82 -0.02 2.15
N ARG A 80 8.05 -0.42 3.17
CA ARG A 80 7.62 -1.83 3.34
C ARG A 80 6.66 -2.27 2.24
N VAL A 81 5.75 -1.39 1.82
CA VAL A 81 4.84 -1.65 0.70
C VAL A 81 5.62 -1.78 -0.60
N GLU A 82 6.60 -0.90 -0.83
CA GLU A 82 7.48 -0.97 -2.00
C GLU A 82 8.30 -2.27 -2.03
N HIS A 83 8.74 -2.77 -0.87
CA HIS A 83 9.39 -4.09 -0.77
C HIS A 83 8.42 -5.22 -1.16
N ALA A 84 7.15 -5.17 -0.72
CA ALA A 84 6.15 -6.17 -1.10
C ALA A 84 5.91 -6.16 -2.62
N ILE A 85 5.72 -4.97 -3.20
CA ILE A 85 5.58 -4.79 -4.65
C ILE A 85 6.83 -5.30 -5.39
N GLY A 86 8.03 -4.97 -4.91
CA GLY A 86 9.29 -5.49 -5.44
C GLY A 86 9.40 -7.01 -5.35
N GLY A 87 8.85 -7.59 -4.28
CA GLY A 87 8.77 -9.04 -4.08
C GLY A 87 7.91 -9.73 -5.15
N VAL A 88 6.79 -9.12 -5.57
CA VAL A 88 5.95 -9.61 -6.67
C VAL A 88 6.62 -9.37 -8.02
N LYS A 89 7.19 -8.18 -8.24
CA LYS A 89 7.91 -7.83 -9.48
C LYS A 89 9.17 -8.69 -9.74
N ARG A 90 9.60 -9.50 -8.77
CA ARG A 90 10.63 -10.53 -8.97
C ARG A 90 10.23 -11.54 -10.04
N TYR A 91 8.95 -11.83 -10.16
CA TYR A 91 8.41 -12.64 -11.23
C TYR A 91 8.36 -11.80 -12.51
N ARG A 92 9.28 -12.07 -13.44
CA ARG A 92 9.46 -11.27 -14.66
C ARG A 92 8.19 -11.08 -15.47
N ILE A 93 7.30 -12.07 -15.45
CA ILE A 93 6.01 -12.01 -16.15
C ILE A 93 5.15 -10.81 -15.70
N VAL A 94 5.28 -10.36 -14.44
CA VAL A 94 4.55 -9.17 -13.92
C VAL A 94 5.23 -7.88 -14.35
N LYS A 95 6.57 -7.91 -14.54
CA LYS A 95 7.35 -6.74 -14.93
C LYS A 95 7.33 -6.51 -16.44
N ASP A 96 7.34 -7.59 -17.22
CA ASP A 96 7.41 -7.57 -18.66
C ASP A 96 6.00 -7.38 -19.27
N LYS A 97 5.92 -6.91 -20.51
CA LYS A 97 4.65 -6.74 -21.20
C LYS A 97 3.99 -8.10 -21.45
N ILE A 98 2.85 -8.33 -20.82
CA ILE A 98 2.03 -9.53 -21.04
C ILE A 98 1.36 -9.42 -22.40
N ARG A 99 1.73 -10.32 -23.34
CA ARG A 99 1.22 -10.35 -24.71
C ARG A 99 -0.01 -11.21 -24.89
N ASN A 100 -0.47 -11.87 -23.84
CA ASN A 100 -1.67 -12.69 -23.87
C ASN A 100 -2.91 -11.81 -23.66
N TRP A 101 -3.83 -11.85 -24.60
CA TRP A 101 -5.06 -11.05 -24.62
C TRP A 101 -6.28 -11.80 -24.12
N LYS A 102 -6.11 -13.07 -23.66
CA LYS A 102 -7.22 -13.85 -23.12
C LYS A 102 -7.82 -13.13 -21.90
N PRO A 103 -9.16 -12.95 -21.85
CA PRO A 103 -9.82 -12.33 -20.70
C PRO A 103 -9.44 -13.01 -19.39
N GLY A 104 -9.19 -12.24 -18.34
CA GLY A 104 -8.79 -12.71 -17.00
C GLY A 104 -7.36 -13.26 -16.89
N PHE A 105 -6.62 -13.42 -17.98
CA PHE A 105 -5.27 -13.98 -17.91
C PHE A 105 -4.31 -13.09 -17.10
N LYS A 106 -4.41 -11.77 -17.25
CA LYS A 106 -3.57 -10.83 -16.50
C LYS A 106 -3.86 -10.91 -15.00
N ASP A 107 -5.13 -10.99 -14.63
CA ASP A 107 -5.56 -11.09 -13.23
C ASP A 107 -5.04 -12.40 -12.62
N ALA A 108 -5.20 -13.53 -13.30
CA ALA A 108 -4.68 -14.82 -12.86
C ALA A 108 -3.15 -14.81 -12.68
N VAL A 109 -2.40 -14.12 -13.54
CA VAL A 109 -0.95 -13.94 -13.41
C VAL A 109 -0.61 -13.16 -12.14
N PHE A 110 -1.30 -12.02 -11.92
CA PHE A 110 -1.06 -11.19 -10.73
C PHE A 110 -1.42 -11.94 -9.45
N GLU A 111 -2.57 -12.61 -9.40
CA GLU A 111 -3.00 -13.42 -8.26
C GLU A 111 -1.98 -14.51 -7.93
N THR A 112 -1.53 -15.25 -8.94
CA THR A 112 -0.52 -16.30 -8.78
C THR A 112 0.79 -15.73 -8.22
N CYS A 113 1.28 -14.63 -8.77
CA CYS A 113 2.53 -14.00 -8.32
C CYS A 113 2.42 -13.45 -6.89
N CYS A 114 1.28 -12.88 -6.52
CA CYS A 114 1.01 -12.43 -5.15
C CYS A 114 0.88 -13.61 -4.18
N GLY A 115 0.23 -14.70 -4.59
CA GLY A 115 0.15 -15.93 -3.82
C GLY A 115 1.52 -16.53 -3.55
N LEU A 116 2.38 -16.64 -4.56
CA LEU A 116 3.75 -17.11 -4.43
C LEU A 116 4.60 -16.19 -3.55
N HIS A 117 4.43 -14.86 -3.65
CA HIS A 117 5.07 -13.91 -2.75
C HIS A 117 4.67 -14.16 -1.30
N ASN A 118 3.37 -14.27 -1.02
CA ASN A 118 2.83 -14.55 0.31
C ASN A 118 3.31 -15.89 0.86
N PHE A 119 3.32 -16.94 0.02
CA PHE A 119 3.85 -18.27 0.37
C PHE A 119 5.30 -18.19 0.80
N ARG A 120 6.14 -17.50 0.01
CA ARG A 120 7.55 -17.31 0.35
C ARG A 120 7.75 -16.63 1.70
N LEU A 121 6.91 -15.63 2.04
CA LEU A 121 7.01 -14.92 3.32
C LEU A 121 6.72 -15.82 4.53
N ASN A 122 6.03 -16.95 4.37
CA ASN A 122 5.82 -17.91 5.45
C ASN A 122 7.14 -18.61 5.83
N PHE A 123 8.03 -18.85 4.85
CA PHE A 123 9.31 -19.55 5.08
C PHE A 123 10.49 -18.61 5.26
N ARG A 124 10.41 -17.40 4.68
CA ARG A 124 11.45 -16.37 4.77
C ARG A 124 10.82 -15.03 5.08
N PRO A 125 10.33 -14.84 6.33
CA PRO A 125 9.69 -13.59 6.72
C PRO A 125 10.70 -12.44 6.69
N TRP A 126 10.25 -11.29 6.22
CA TRP A 126 11.02 -10.07 6.38
C TRP A 126 10.87 -9.57 7.80
N ILE A 127 11.97 -9.44 8.49
CA ILE A 127 12.02 -8.92 9.85
C ILE A 127 12.28 -7.42 9.77
N TYR A 128 11.24 -6.63 10.05
CA TYR A 128 11.38 -5.19 10.18
C TYR A 128 11.55 -4.82 11.65
N LYS A 129 12.51 -3.94 11.92
CA LYS A 129 12.60 -3.34 13.26
C LYS A 129 11.30 -2.58 13.55
N PRO A 130 10.79 -2.62 14.80
CA PRO A 130 9.64 -1.80 15.17
C PRO A 130 9.98 -0.33 14.90
N ILE A 131 9.05 0.38 14.28
CA ILE A 131 9.20 1.81 14.05
C ILE A 131 8.74 2.46 15.35
N GLN A 132 9.69 2.98 16.12
CA GLN A 132 9.40 3.76 17.31
C GLN A 132 9.02 5.17 16.85
N LEU A 133 7.82 5.59 17.19
CA LEU A 133 7.43 6.99 17.13
C LEU A 133 8.00 7.66 18.40
N HIS A 134 9.10 8.36 18.26
CA HIS A 134 9.57 9.23 19.34
C HIS A 134 8.65 10.45 19.40
N LEU A 135 7.53 10.29 20.08
CA LEU A 135 6.74 11.43 20.51
C LEU A 135 7.48 12.01 21.72
N PHE A 136 8.17 13.13 21.52
CA PHE A 136 8.60 13.97 22.62
C PHE A 136 7.35 14.62 23.20
N VAL A 137 6.70 13.94 24.12
CA VAL A 137 5.72 14.55 24.99
C VAL A 137 6.53 15.20 26.10
N ASN A 138 6.84 16.48 25.97
CA ASN A 138 7.27 17.29 27.11
C ASN A 138 6.01 17.48 27.97
N PHE A 139 5.98 16.83 29.15
CA PHE A 139 5.07 17.14 30.23
C PHE A 139 5.55 18.41 30.95
#